data_d7605983cc04b20c86113dbb93b8e41e
#
_entry.id   d7605983cc04b20c86113dbb93b8e41e
#
_cell.length_a   1.000
_cell.length_b   1.000
_cell.length_c   1.000
_cell.angle_alpha   90.00
_cell.angle_beta   90.00
_cell.angle_gamma   90.00
#
_symmetry.space_group_name_H-M   'P 1'
#
loop_
_entity.id
_entity.type
_entity.pdbx_description
1 polymer ?
#
loop_
_entity_poly.entity_id
_entity_poly.type
_entity_poly.pdbx_seq_one_letter_code
_entity_poly.pdbx_strand_id
1 'polypeptide(L)'
;MKSLRAAVVALAVTGVLALAACAPVPVVAPVTVNTGDISETTVEVPINSMLVLNTGDLDVDSYTATINDPSIAQFVQGRTDGSATFNPGLKPLKVGTTTVTLANKDGGIQDVVFELKVIPVPGGANLGGAGR
;
A
#
# COMPACT_ATOMS: atom_id res chain seq x y z
N MET A 1 -58.03 4.02 54.92
CA MET A 1 -57.83 4.23 53.53
C MET A 1 -56.43 4.48 53.21
N LYS A 2 -55.80 3.50 52.69
CA LYS A 2 -54.40 3.59 52.34
C LYS A 2 -54.32 3.55 50.83
N SER A 3 -54.04 4.64 50.22
CA SER A 3 -53.79 4.66 48.80
C SER A 3 -52.34 4.18 48.56
N LEU A 4 -52.24 3.00 48.07
CA LEU A 4 -50.99 2.53 47.63
C LEU A 4 -50.61 3.23 46.34
N ARG A 5 -49.70 4.12 46.47
CA ARG A 5 -49.11 4.73 45.31
C ARG A 5 -47.99 3.84 44.83
N ALA A 6 -48.36 3.05 43.88
CA ALA A 6 -47.31 2.29 43.17
C ALA A 6 -46.49 3.26 42.38
N ALA A 7 -45.31 3.50 42.84
CA ALA A 7 -44.33 4.21 42.05
C ALA A 7 -43.82 3.26 40.97
N VAL A 8 -44.33 3.48 39.77
CA VAL A 8 -43.81 2.79 38.62
C VAL A 8 -42.50 3.46 38.28
N VAL A 9 -41.42 2.88 38.75
CA VAL A 9 -40.10 3.27 38.27
C VAL A 9 -39.94 2.69 36.87
N ALA A 10 -40.23 3.52 35.90
CA ALA A 10 -39.87 3.16 34.55
C ALA A 10 -38.37 3.21 34.39
N LEU A 11 -37.75 2.08 34.48
CA LEU A 11 -36.33 1.95 34.12
C LEU A 11 -36.28 2.09 32.60
N ALA A 12 -35.98 3.27 32.13
CA ALA A 12 -35.61 3.46 30.76
C ALA A 12 -34.20 2.89 30.58
N VAL A 13 -34.13 1.65 30.15
CA VAL A 13 -32.89 1.08 29.70
C VAL A 13 -32.59 1.69 28.33
N THR A 14 -31.88 2.77 28.35
CA THR A 14 -31.30 3.30 27.12
C THR A 14 -30.20 2.36 26.72
N GLY A 15 -30.54 1.41 25.87
CA GLY A 15 -29.56 0.59 25.23
C GLY A 15 -28.72 1.47 24.31
N VAL A 16 -27.54 1.78 24.74
CA VAL A 16 -26.57 2.38 23.85
C VAL A 16 -26.13 1.28 22.91
N LEU A 17 -26.73 1.27 21.74
CA LEU A 17 -26.17 0.50 20.65
C LEU A 17 -24.85 1.16 20.30
N ALA A 18 -23.78 0.62 20.82
CA ALA A 18 -22.48 0.93 20.29
C ALA A 18 -22.40 0.33 18.90
N LEU A 19 -22.73 1.13 17.91
CA LEU A 19 -22.39 0.81 16.55
C LEU A 19 -20.86 0.80 16.49
N ALA A 20 -20.32 -0.40 16.61
CA ALA A 20 -18.93 -0.59 16.22
C ALA A 20 -18.89 -0.34 14.73
N ALA A 21 -18.66 0.87 14.36
CA ALA A 21 -18.37 1.20 13.00
C ALA A 21 -17.07 0.49 12.64
N CYS A 22 -17.17 -0.59 11.92
CA CYS A 22 -16.04 -1.10 11.19
C CYS A 22 -15.68 -0.01 10.18
N ALA A 23 -14.79 0.87 10.58
CA ALA A 23 -14.21 1.80 9.64
C ALA A 23 -13.55 0.97 8.54
N PRO A 24 -13.96 1.11 7.29
CA PRO A 24 -13.28 0.42 6.22
C PRO A 24 -11.80 0.80 6.27
N VAL A 25 -10.96 -0.19 6.25
CA VAL A 25 -9.52 0.05 6.12
C VAL A 25 -9.34 0.88 4.86
N PRO A 26 -8.77 2.07 4.95
CA PRO A 26 -8.58 2.88 3.77
C PRO A 26 -7.74 2.11 2.75
N VAL A 27 -8.33 1.84 1.61
CA VAL A 27 -7.60 1.24 0.51
C VAL A 27 -6.71 2.31 -0.05
N VAL A 28 -5.43 2.16 0.17
CA VAL A 28 -4.44 3.07 -0.41
C VAL A 28 -4.24 2.69 -1.86
N ALA A 29 -4.50 3.64 -2.74
CA ALA A 29 -4.28 3.42 -4.17
C ALA A 29 -2.80 3.09 -4.44
N PRO A 30 -2.51 2.20 -5.38
CA PRO A 30 -1.15 1.95 -5.79
C PRO A 30 -0.47 3.21 -6.30
N VAL A 31 0.81 3.33 -6.03
CA VAL A 31 1.65 4.36 -6.64
C VAL A 31 2.06 3.84 -8.02
N THR A 32 1.72 4.55 -9.06
CA THR A 32 2.07 4.17 -10.44
C THR A 32 3.10 5.14 -10.99
N VAL A 33 4.17 4.60 -11.52
CA VAL A 33 5.24 5.38 -12.14
C VAL A 33 5.61 4.78 -13.49
N ASN A 34 6.10 5.61 -14.40
CA ASN A 34 6.63 5.14 -15.67
C ASN A 34 8.11 4.79 -15.49
N THR A 35 8.51 3.63 -15.99
CA THR A 35 9.90 3.18 -15.86
C THR A 35 10.90 4.15 -16.49
N GLY A 36 10.49 4.86 -17.53
CA GLY A 36 11.34 5.84 -18.20
C GLY A 36 11.56 7.15 -17.44
N ASP A 37 10.76 7.39 -16.40
CA ASP A 37 10.78 8.70 -15.72
C ASP A 37 11.43 8.67 -14.34
N ILE A 38 11.77 7.50 -13.84
CA ILE A 38 12.19 7.35 -12.44
C ILE A 38 13.69 7.15 -12.24
N SER A 39 14.45 7.11 -13.32
CA SER A 39 15.90 6.94 -13.21
C SER A 39 16.53 8.05 -12.36
N GLU A 40 17.34 7.66 -11.40
CA GLU A 40 18.04 8.58 -10.48
C GLU A 40 17.12 9.41 -9.59
N THR A 41 15.88 8.93 -9.40
CA THR A 41 14.91 9.59 -8.51
C THR A 41 14.66 8.77 -7.24
N THR A 42 13.98 9.38 -6.28
CA THR A 42 13.45 8.68 -5.11
C THR A 42 11.94 8.53 -5.27
N VAL A 43 11.47 7.29 -5.17
CA VAL A 43 10.03 6.97 -5.24
C VAL A 43 9.57 6.56 -3.85
N GLU A 44 8.61 7.30 -3.31
CA GLU A 44 8.02 6.98 -2.00
C GLU A 44 6.78 6.12 -2.18
N VAL A 45 6.70 5.06 -1.41
CA VAL A 45 5.57 4.12 -1.43
C VAL A 45 5.16 3.78 0.00
N PRO A 46 3.89 3.99 0.36
CA PRO A 46 3.40 3.56 1.68
C PRO A 46 3.51 2.05 1.88
N ILE A 47 3.81 1.65 3.10
CA ILE A 47 3.99 0.23 3.45
C ILE A 47 2.76 -0.65 3.13
N ASN A 48 1.59 -0.06 3.13
CA ASN A 48 0.34 -0.76 2.82
C ASN A 48 -0.12 -0.59 1.38
N SER A 49 0.72 -0.04 0.54
CA SER A 49 0.44 0.17 -0.89
C SER A 49 1.33 -0.73 -1.75
N MET A 50 1.35 -0.48 -3.02
CA MET A 50 2.20 -1.18 -3.98
C MET A 50 2.72 -0.17 -5.00
N LEU A 51 3.94 -0.34 -5.43
CA LEU A 51 4.47 0.40 -6.57
C LEU A 51 4.20 -0.37 -7.85
N VAL A 52 3.49 0.25 -8.76
CA VAL A 52 3.21 -0.31 -10.10
C VAL A 52 4.12 0.38 -11.10
N LEU A 53 4.83 -0.41 -11.86
CA LEU A 53 5.78 0.05 -12.87
C LEU A 53 5.13 -0.02 -14.24
N ASN A 54 4.81 1.13 -14.80
CA ASN A 54 4.27 1.19 -16.15
C ASN A 54 5.42 1.05 -17.15
N THR A 55 5.41 -0.01 -17.92
CA THR A 55 6.46 -0.32 -18.89
C THR A 55 6.27 0.38 -20.24
N GLY A 56 5.15 1.12 -20.41
CA GLY A 56 4.84 1.78 -21.67
C GLY A 56 4.59 0.78 -22.79
N ASP A 57 5.31 0.93 -23.88
CA ASP A 57 5.18 0.05 -25.04
C ASP A 57 5.99 -1.24 -24.91
N LEU A 58 6.72 -1.41 -23.83
CA LEU A 58 7.52 -2.62 -23.58
C LEU A 58 6.66 -3.69 -22.94
N ASP A 59 7.03 -4.94 -23.19
CA ASP A 59 6.34 -6.07 -22.58
C ASP A 59 6.42 -6.00 -21.05
N VAL A 60 5.32 -6.30 -20.39
CA VAL A 60 5.24 -6.24 -18.92
C VAL A 60 6.16 -7.24 -18.23
N ASP A 61 6.57 -8.29 -18.92
CA ASP A 61 7.50 -9.28 -18.40
C ASP A 61 8.95 -9.05 -18.83
N SER A 62 9.22 -7.90 -19.47
CA SER A 62 10.55 -7.61 -20.01
C SER A 62 11.54 -7.13 -18.96
N TYR A 63 11.08 -6.64 -17.82
CA TYR A 63 11.96 -6.16 -16.78
C TYR A 63 12.21 -7.21 -15.70
N THR A 64 13.42 -7.20 -15.19
CA THR A 64 13.79 -7.85 -13.94
C THR A 64 14.27 -6.80 -12.95
N ALA A 65 14.18 -7.08 -11.67
CA ALA A 65 14.62 -6.14 -10.65
C ALA A 65 15.66 -6.77 -9.74
N THR A 66 16.67 -5.98 -9.41
CA THR A 66 17.60 -6.26 -8.34
C THR A 66 17.36 -5.26 -7.23
N ILE A 67 17.04 -5.75 -6.05
CA ILE A 67 16.77 -4.91 -4.88
C ILE A 67 17.95 -5.06 -3.93
N ASN A 68 18.57 -3.95 -3.61
CA ASN A 68 19.78 -3.95 -2.80
C ASN A 68 19.54 -4.51 -1.40
N ASP A 69 18.40 -4.15 -0.80
CA ASP A 69 17.94 -4.73 0.45
C ASP A 69 16.60 -5.42 0.25
N PRO A 70 16.58 -6.74 0.02
CA PRO A 70 15.35 -7.47 -0.25
C PRO A 70 14.42 -7.59 0.95
N SER A 71 14.85 -7.19 2.12
CA SER A 71 13.96 -7.13 3.29
C SER A 71 12.98 -5.96 3.23
N ILE A 72 13.26 -4.94 2.42
CA ILE A 72 12.45 -3.73 2.31
C ILE A 72 11.34 -3.88 1.29
N ALA A 73 11.60 -4.57 0.19
CA ALA A 73 10.62 -4.75 -0.88
C ALA A 73 10.85 -6.04 -1.65
N GLN A 74 9.82 -6.50 -2.30
CA GLN A 74 9.84 -7.67 -3.17
C GLN A 74 9.38 -7.26 -4.57
N PHE A 75 10.11 -7.73 -5.58
CA PHE A 75 9.70 -7.53 -6.96
C PHE A 75 8.59 -8.50 -7.35
N VAL A 76 7.58 -7.98 -8.01
CA VAL A 76 6.48 -8.76 -8.58
C VAL A 76 6.60 -8.66 -10.09
N GLN A 77 6.83 -9.78 -10.73
CA GLN A 77 6.99 -9.85 -12.18
C GLN A 77 5.69 -9.50 -12.89
N GLY A 78 5.77 -8.69 -13.92
CA GLY A 78 4.64 -8.47 -14.82
C GLY A 78 4.33 -9.74 -15.60
N ARG A 79 3.07 -9.90 -15.97
CA ARG A 79 2.62 -11.07 -16.73
C ARG A 79 1.38 -10.74 -17.57
N THR A 80 1.20 -11.50 -18.60
CA THR A 80 -0.05 -11.53 -19.36
C THR A 80 -0.74 -12.87 -19.10
N ASP A 81 -1.99 -12.81 -18.68
CA ASP A 81 -2.78 -13.99 -18.34
C ASP A 81 -4.11 -13.89 -19.08
N GLY A 82 -4.23 -14.63 -20.17
CA GLY A 82 -5.40 -14.56 -21.03
C GLY A 82 -5.62 -13.16 -21.58
N SER A 83 -6.74 -12.56 -21.21
CA SER A 83 -7.09 -11.22 -21.65
C SER A 83 -6.59 -10.11 -20.70
N ALA A 84 -6.00 -10.47 -19.56
CA ALA A 84 -5.53 -9.52 -18.58
C ALA A 84 -4.02 -9.34 -18.63
N THR A 85 -3.58 -8.10 -18.55
CA THR A 85 -2.17 -7.73 -18.48
C THR A 85 -1.89 -7.10 -17.14
N PHE A 86 -0.88 -7.59 -16.44
CA PHE A 86 -0.48 -7.11 -15.13
C PHE A 86 0.91 -6.51 -15.21
N ASN A 87 1.02 -5.24 -14.89
CA ASN A 87 2.31 -4.57 -14.84
C ASN A 87 3.20 -5.14 -13.73
N PRO A 88 4.53 -5.10 -13.91
CA PRO A 88 5.43 -5.42 -12.82
C PRO A 88 5.33 -4.40 -11.71
N GLY A 89 5.80 -4.75 -10.54
CA GLY A 89 5.75 -3.84 -9.42
C GLY A 89 6.66 -4.24 -8.27
N LEU A 90 6.64 -3.42 -7.25
CA LEU A 90 7.36 -3.66 -6.02
C LEU A 90 6.38 -3.65 -4.86
N LYS A 91 6.41 -4.73 -4.10
CA LYS A 91 5.61 -4.87 -2.89
C LYS A 91 6.44 -4.45 -1.68
N PRO A 92 6.06 -3.39 -0.97
CA PRO A 92 6.76 -3.00 0.26
C PRO A 92 6.62 -4.10 1.33
N LEU A 93 7.71 -4.37 2.02
CA LEU A 93 7.76 -5.35 3.10
C LEU A 93 8.08 -4.70 4.45
N LYS A 94 8.87 -3.65 4.44
CA LYS A 94 9.37 -2.99 5.63
C LYS A 94 9.63 -1.52 5.33
N VAL A 95 9.34 -0.67 6.29
CA VAL A 95 9.70 0.76 6.19
C VAL A 95 11.21 0.90 6.14
N GLY A 96 11.68 1.65 5.19
CA GLY A 96 13.10 1.87 4.95
C GLY A 96 13.38 2.29 3.52
N THR A 97 14.63 2.41 3.19
CA THR A 97 15.08 2.85 1.87
C THR A 97 16.04 1.82 1.28
N THR A 98 15.86 1.55 0.00
CA THR A 98 16.75 0.66 -0.75
C THR A 98 16.91 1.13 -2.18
N THR A 99 17.99 0.75 -2.81
CA THR A 99 18.20 1.00 -4.24
C THR A 99 17.61 -0.16 -5.04
N VAL A 100 16.91 0.17 -6.10
CA VAL A 100 16.31 -0.78 -7.03
C VAL A 100 16.91 -0.55 -8.41
N THR A 101 17.35 -1.61 -9.04
CA THR A 101 17.83 -1.60 -10.42
C THR A 101 16.92 -2.45 -11.27
N LEU A 102 16.32 -1.84 -12.28
CA LEU A 102 15.50 -2.54 -13.26
C LEU A 102 16.33 -2.76 -14.51
N ALA A 103 16.45 -3.99 -14.93
CA ALA A 103 17.15 -4.34 -16.17
C ALA A 103 16.16 -4.92 -17.16
N ASN A 104 16.24 -4.48 -18.41
CA ASN A 104 15.41 -5.04 -19.46
C ASN A 104 16.10 -6.28 -20.04
N LYS A 105 15.43 -7.42 -19.99
CA LYS A 105 15.98 -8.71 -20.45
C LYS A 105 16.23 -8.75 -21.94
N ASP A 106 15.51 -7.93 -22.70
CA ASP A 106 15.64 -7.92 -24.17
C ASP A 106 16.80 -7.05 -24.64
N GLY A 107 17.43 -6.33 -23.74
CA GLY A 107 18.59 -5.48 -24.02
C GLY A 107 18.22 -4.20 -24.76
N GLY A 108 19.25 -3.43 -25.09
CA GLY A 108 19.07 -2.17 -25.86
C GLY A 108 18.52 -1.00 -25.09
N ILE A 109 18.20 -1.20 -23.82
CA ILE A 109 17.66 -0.17 -22.94
C ILE A 109 18.56 -0.10 -21.70
N GLN A 110 18.88 1.11 -21.28
CA GLN A 110 19.68 1.30 -20.08
C GLN A 110 18.92 0.84 -18.85
N ASP A 111 19.65 0.34 -17.88
CA ASP A 111 19.10 -0.01 -16.60
C ASP A 111 18.53 1.23 -15.93
N VAL A 112 17.39 1.07 -15.28
CA VAL A 112 16.74 2.12 -14.51
C VAL A 112 17.10 1.93 -13.05
N VAL A 113 17.86 2.86 -12.50
CA VAL A 113 18.28 2.81 -11.10
C VAL A 113 17.57 3.92 -10.33
N PHE A 114 16.86 3.55 -9.28
CA PHE A 114 16.15 4.51 -8.44
C PHE A 114 16.18 4.10 -6.98
N GLU A 115 15.90 5.05 -6.12
CA GLU A 115 15.78 4.80 -4.70
C GLU A 115 14.32 4.56 -4.35
N LEU A 116 14.03 3.44 -3.73
CA LEU A 116 12.70 3.15 -3.20
C LEU A 116 12.68 3.47 -1.72
N LYS A 117 11.78 4.36 -1.34
CA LYS A 117 11.56 4.71 0.05
C LYS A 117 10.19 4.23 0.49
N VAL A 118 10.19 3.21 1.32
CA VAL A 118 8.95 2.70 1.93
C VAL A 118 8.66 3.52 3.17
N ILE A 119 7.53 4.20 3.15
CA ILE A 119 7.09 5.08 4.24
C ILE A 119 5.96 4.44 5.04
N PRO A 120 5.74 4.87 6.28
CA PRO A 120 4.59 4.44 7.07
C PRO A 120 3.28 4.83 6.38
N VAL A 121 2.19 4.25 6.83
CA VAL A 121 0.85 4.56 6.31
C VAL A 121 0.56 6.04 6.46
N PRO A 122 0.26 6.76 5.37
CA PRO A 122 -0.02 8.20 5.47
C PRO A 122 -1.32 8.46 6.21
N GLY A 123 -1.39 9.55 6.89
CA GLY A 123 -2.59 9.95 7.62
C GLY A 123 -2.86 9.14 8.84
N GLY A 124 -2.07 8.27 9.02
CA GLY A 124 -2.16 7.50 9.95
C GLY A 124 -2.78 7.35 10.99
N ALA A 125 -3.31 6.86 10.82
CA ALA A 125 -3.55 6.13 11.91
C ALA A 125 -2.29 5.89 12.59
N ASN A 126 -1.71 6.83 12.92
CA ASN A 126 -0.55 6.74 13.72
C ASN A 126 -0.94 6.31 15.10
N LEU A 127 -1.47 5.14 15.10
CA LEU A 127 -1.98 4.60 16.30
C LEU A 127 -0.90 4.32 17.29
N GLY A 128 0.21 4.32 16.86
CA GLY A 128 1.27 4.14 17.72
C GLY A 128 1.82 5.36 18.28
N GLY A 129 1.22 6.35 17.92
CA GLY A 129 1.56 7.52 18.38
C GLY A 129 2.80 8.03 18.51
N ALA A 130 3.11 7.52 18.65
CA ALA A 130 3.95 7.94 19.05
C ALA A 130 4.87 8.63 18.51
N GLY A 131 4.74 9.01 18.11
CA GLY A 131 5.72 9.56 17.89
C GLY A 131 6.16 10.35 17.49
N ARG A 132 6.27 10.44 17.64
CA ARG A 132 6.69 11.15 17.22
C ARG A 132 7.69 11.29 17.54
#